data_171acbac67b4ca6a3269bc9d0e6fc4d2
#
_entry.id   171acbac67b4ca6a3269bc9d0e6fc4d2
#
_cell.length_a   1.000
_cell.length_b   1.000
_cell.length_c   1.000
_cell.angle_alpha   90.00
_cell.angle_beta   90.00
_cell.angle_gamma   90.00
#
_symmetry.space_group_name_H-M   'P 1'
#
loop_
_entity.id
_entity.type
_entity.pdbx_description
1 polymer ?
#
loop_
_entity_poly.entity_id
_entity_poly.type
_entity_poly.pdbx_seq_one_letter_code
_entity_poly.pdbx_strand_id
1 'polypeptide(L)'
;MTEQHPYIAIEGVIGVGKTTLARLLQSRFKGSTILEAFDENPFLSDFYSDRARYAFQTQLFFLLSRYRQQQAAAEYLRHGALLSDYFFAKDQLFAHLNITSEDELAMYDRLYDTLSERVKPPDLVIYLRAEMDTLMARIAMRDRTYERQMERAYIAALRQAYEALFTNYTATPLLVIETDEIDFVRQPDDLDDIENRVRAALAGVRQPTLPDIVASVPPRPAWTLVSAPTPEPVSYTHL
;
A
#
# COMPACT_ATOMS: atom_id res chain seq x y z
N MET A 1 -21.43 20.99 -16.06
CA MET A 1 -20.11 20.47 -15.68
C MET A 1 -20.37 19.44 -14.60
N THR A 2 -20.14 18.15 -14.86
CA THR A 2 -20.25 17.08 -13.85
C THR A 2 -19.18 17.33 -12.79
N GLU A 3 -19.59 17.49 -11.55
CA GLU A 3 -18.70 17.65 -10.41
C GLU A 3 -17.81 16.39 -10.34
N GLN A 4 -16.50 16.57 -10.53
CA GLN A 4 -15.54 15.45 -10.55
C GLN A 4 -15.17 15.15 -9.10
N HIS A 5 -15.66 14.03 -8.59
CA HIS A 5 -15.36 13.57 -7.23
C HIS A 5 -13.96 12.96 -7.17
N PRO A 6 -13.19 13.20 -6.09
CA PRO A 6 -11.83 12.71 -5.98
C PRO A 6 -11.76 11.22 -5.63
N TYR A 7 -10.77 10.53 -6.20
CA TYR A 7 -10.32 9.22 -5.75
C TYR A 7 -9.06 9.37 -4.89
N ILE A 8 -9.14 8.97 -3.63
CA ILE A 8 -8.08 9.08 -2.62
C ILE A 8 -7.65 7.66 -2.23
N ALA A 9 -6.39 7.32 -2.44
CA ALA A 9 -5.82 6.06 -1.98
C ALA A 9 -4.99 6.29 -0.70
N ILE A 10 -5.19 5.45 0.30
CA ILE A 10 -4.45 5.50 1.57
C ILE A 10 -3.52 4.31 1.62
N GLU A 11 -2.24 4.55 1.81
CA GLU A 11 -1.21 3.53 1.73
C GLU A 11 -0.22 3.61 2.91
N GLY A 12 0.54 2.54 3.10
CA GLY A 12 1.56 2.43 4.14
C GLY A 12 1.68 1.01 4.68
N VAL A 13 2.61 0.80 5.58
CA VAL A 13 2.96 -0.51 6.12
C VAL A 13 1.78 -1.16 6.86
N ILE A 14 1.81 -2.48 6.98
CA ILE A 14 0.85 -3.25 7.80
C ILE A 14 0.83 -2.68 9.23
N GLY A 15 -0.37 -2.44 9.77
CA GLY A 15 -0.53 -1.89 11.13
C GLY A 15 -0.58 -0.37 11.23
N VAL A 16 -0.27 0.39 10.16
CA VAL A 16 -0.19 1.87 10.22
C VAL A 16 -1.55 2.58 10.38
N GLY A 17 -2.68 1.92 10.08
CA GLY A 17 -4.02 2.49 10.29
C GLY A 17 -4.81 2.84 9.02
N LYS A 18 -4.40 2.37 7.85
CA LYS A 18 -5.03 2.67 6.53
C LYS A 18 -6.56 2.52 6.51
N THR A 19 -7.05 1.33 6.86
CA THR A 19 -8.50 1.02 6.83
C THR A 19 -9.29 1.89 7.79
N THR A 20 -8.72 2.18 8.94
CA THR A 20 -9.34 3.05 9.95
C THR A 20 -9.48 4.47 9.42
N LEU A 21 -8.40 5.03 8.86
CA LEU A 21 -8.44 6.37 8.29
C LEU A 21 -9.39 6.44 7.08
N ALA A 22 -9.39 5.42 6.20
CA ALA A 22 -10.30 5.37 5.05
C ALA A 22 -11.78 5.48 5.49
N ARG A 23 -12.17 4.73 6.53
CA ARG A 23 -13.53 4.77 7.08
C ARG A 23 -13.88 6.09 7.74
N LEU A 24 -12.95 6.71 8.47
CA LEU A 24 -13.17 8.00 9.11
C LEU A 24 -13.32 9.12 8.07
N LEU A 25 -12.46 9.15 7.06
CA LEU A 25 -12.54 10.12 5.99
C LEU A 25 -13.74 9.89 5.06
N GLN A 26 -14.26 8.68 4.95
CA GLN A 26 -15.46 8.38 4.14
C GLN A 26 -16.62 9.31 4.49
N SER A 27 -16.93 9.46 5.77
CA SER A 27 -18.02 10.33 6.23
C SER A 27 -17.73 11.82 5.98
N ARG A 28 -16.48 12.24 6.15
CA ARG A 28 -16.01 13.62 5.95
C ARG A 28 -16.06 14.05 4.48
N PHE A 29 -15.79 13.14 3.56
CA PHE A 29 -15.83 13.38 2.11
C PHE A 29 -17.16 12.97 1.46
N LYS A 30 -18.14 12.47 2.24
CA LYS A 30 -19.44 11.98 1.76
C LYS A 30 -19.26 10.99 0.60
N GLY A 31 -18.34 10.07 0.75
CA GLY A 31 -17.90 9.17 -0.30
C GLY A 31 -18.20 7.70 -0.03
N SER A 32 -17.66 6.86 -0.89
CA SER A 32 -17.65 5.40 -0.77
C SER A 32 -16.25 4.91 -0.45
N THR A 33 -16.15 3.68 0.07
CA THR A 33 -14.86 3.03 0.29
C THR A 33 -14.72 1.75 -0.52
N ILE A 34 -13.51 1.52 -1.04
CA ILE A 34 -13.06 0.20 -1.50
C ILE A 34 -11.98 -0.25 -0.52
N LEU A 35 -12.27 -1.31 0.23
CA LEU A 35 -11.36 -1.86 1.23
C LEU A 35 -10.79 -3.20 0.76
N GLU A 36 -9.55 -3.44 1.15
CA GLU A 36 -8.85 -4.67 0.81
C GLU A 36 -9.52 -5.89 1.43
N ALA A 37 -9.90 -6.85 0.57
CA ALA A 37 -10.54 -8.11 0.95
C ALA A 37 -9.48 -9.18 1.29
N PHE A 38 -8.63 -8.92 2.28
CA PHE A 38 -7.52 -9.82 2.64
C PHE A 38 -8.01 -11.16 3.18
N ASP A 39 -9.15 -11.19 3.89
CA ASP A 39 -9.73 -12.42 4.47
C ASP A 39 -10.26 -13.40 3.40
N GLU A 40 -10.48 -12.93 2.18
CA GLU A 40 -10.92 -13.77 1.06
C GLU A 40 -9.75 -14.54 0.43
N ASN A 41 -8.49 -14.20 0.75
CA ASN A 41 -7.34 -14.87 0.17
C ASN A 41 -7.10 -16.24 0.83
N PRO A 42 -7.35 -17.36 0.12
CA PRO A 42 -7.23 -18.69 0.69
C PRO A 42 -5.78 -19.09 1.01
N PHE A 43 -4.81 -18.40 0.44
CA PHE A 43 -3.39 -18.67 0.61
C PHE A 43 -2.74 -17.84 1.73
N LEU A 44 -3.47 -16.88 2.33
CA LEU A 44 -2.86 -15.90 3.23
C LEU A 44 -2.27 -16.53 4.49
N SER A 45 -2.95 -17.51 5.09
CA SER A 45 -2.44 -18.23 6.25
C SER A 45 -1.18 -19.03 5.94
N ASP A 46 -1.19 -19.75 4.83
CA ASP A 46 -0.07 -20.56 4.37
C ASP A 46 1.13 -19.69 3.98
N PHE A 47 0.87 -18.53 3.37
CA PHE A 47 1.90 -17.56 3.04
C PHE A 47 2.69 -17.08 4.27
N TYR A 48 2.02 -16.78 5.38
CA TYR A 48 2.76 -16.40 6.61
C TYR A 48 3.52 -17.55 7.26
N SER A 49 3.14 -18.80 6.98
CA SER A 49 3.84 -19.99 7.44
C SER A 49 5.02 -20.39 6.54
N ASP A 50 4.87 -20.23 5.21
CA ASP A 50 5.88 -20.56 4.20
C ASP A 50 5.79 -19.58 3.03
N ARG A 51 6.40 -18.42 3.20
CA ARG A 51 6.35 -17.32 2.22
C ARG A 51 6.92 -17.71 0.86
N ALA A 52 8.05 -18.41 0.85
CA ALA A 52 8.71 -18.78 -0.40
C ALA A 52 7.82 -19.65 -1.29
N ARG A 53 7.06 -20.54 -0.68
CA ARG A 53 6.18 -21.47 -1.39
C ARG A 53 4.88 -20.84 -1.87
N TYR A 54 4.30 -19.95 -1.08
CA TYR A 54 2.95 -19.42 -1.33
C TYR A 54 2.92 -17.97 -1.82
N ALA A 55 4.09 -17.35 -2.04
CA ALA A 55 4.17 -15.95 -2.44
C ALA A 55 3.43 -15.68 -3.75
N PHE A 56 3.72 -16.44 -4.80
CA PHE A 56 3.13 -16.22 -6.12
C PHE A 56 1.60 -16.30 -6.10
N GLN A 57 1.05 -17.38 -5.54
CA GLN A 57 -0.40 -17.59 -5.46
C GLN A 57 -1.08 -16.48 -4.65
N THR A 58 -0.46 -16.10 -3.53
CA THR A 58 -0.97 -15.05 -2.65
C THR A 58 -0.99 -13.69 -3.34
N GLN A 59 0.11 -13.31 -3.99
CA GLN A 59 0.21 -12.03 -4.69
C GLN A 59 -0.70 -12.00 -5.93
N LEU A 60 -0.80 -13.11 -6.67
CA LEU A 60 -1.69 -13.21 -7.81
C LEU A 60 -3.16 -13.07 -7.41
N PHE A 61 -3.57 -13.69 -6.30
CA PHE A 61 -4.93 -13.51 -5.76
C PHE A 61 -5.22 -12.05 -5.43
N PHE A 62 -4.29 -11.37 -4.73
CA PHE A 62 -4.46 -9.97 -4.39
C PHE A 62 -4.55 -9.08 -5.62
N LEU A 63 -3.68 -9.27 -6.61
CA LEU A 63 -3.70 -8.52 -7.87
C LEU A 63 -5.06 -8.63 -8.56
N LEU A 64 -5.59 -9.86 -8.73
CA LEU A 64 -6.86 -10.11 -9.39
C LEU A 64 -8.06 -9.58 -8.57
N SER A 65 -8.04 -9.75 -7.24
CA SER A 65 -9.08 -9.24 -6.35
C SER A 65 -9.16 -7.71 -6.40
N ARG A 66 -8.02 -7.02 -6.28
CA ARG A 66 -7.97 -5.56 -6.35
C ARG A 66 -8.32 -5.04 -7.74
N TYR A 67 -7.86 -5.70 -8.81
CA TYR A 67 -8.27 -5.35 -10.15
C TYR A 67 -9.79 -5.40 -10.31
N ARG A 68 -10.43 -6.47 -9.81
CA ARG A 68 -11.90 -6.62 -9.86
C ARG A 68 -12.60 -5.52 -9.05
N GLN A 69 -12.09 -5.18 -7.87
CA GLN A 69 -12.63 -4.08 -7.06
C GLN A 69 -12.50 -2.72 -7.79
N GLN A 70 -11.38 -2.47 -8.46
CA GLN A 70 -11.12 -1.23 -9.19
C GLN A 70 -12.06 -1.04 -10.40
N GLN A 71 -12.61 -2.11 -10.99
CA GLN A 71 -13.61 -1.98 -12.06
C GLN A 71 -14.88 -1.23 -11.60
N ALA A 72 -15.19 -1.25 -10.31
CA ALA A 72 -16.33 -0.52 -9.76
C ALA A 72 -16.01 0.96 -9.43
N ALA A 73 -14.74 1.37 -9.49
CA ALA A 73 -14.31 2.72 -9.07
C ALA A 73 -15.03 3.84 -9.83
N ALA A 74 -15.19 3.68 -11.15
CA ALA A 74 -15.88 4.66 -11.99
C ALA A 74 -17.35 4.88 -11.59
N GLU A 75 -18.03 3.82 -11.12
CA GLU A 75 -19.40 3.90 -10.60
C GLU A 75 -19.45 4.70 -9.30
N TYR A 76 -18.61 4.37 -8.34
CA TYR A 76 -18.55 5.10 -7.07
C TYR A 76 -18.27 6.60 -7.28
N LEU A 77 -17.36 6.95 -8.17
CA LEU A 77 -16.98 8.33 -8.48
C LEU A 77 -18.09 9.15 -9.17
N ARG A 78 -19.14 8.52 -9.68
CA ARG A 78 -20.34 9.23 -10.15
C ARG A 78 -21.20 9.75 -9.03
N HIS A 79 -21.11 9.15 -7.85
CA HIS A 79 -21.99 9.43 -6.73
C HIS A 79 -21.31 10.19 -5.58
N GLY A 80 -19.99 10.24 -5.52
CA GLY A 80 -19.23 10.91 -4.47
C GLY A 80 -17.75 10.59 -4.52
N ALA A 81 -17.01 11.05 -3.52
CA ALA A 81 -15.60 10.72 -3.38
C ALA A 81 -15.40 9.20 -3.21
N LEU A 82 -14.28 8.70 -3.69
CA LEU A 82 -13.87 7.32 -3.47
C LEU A 82 -12.61 7.28 -2.60
N LEU A 83 -12.63 6.48 -1.55
CA LEU A 83 -11.47 6.22 -0.69
C LEU A 83 -11.11 4.74 -0.75
N SER A 84 -9.82 4.42 -0.88
CA SER A 84 -9.34 3.04 -0.76
C SER A 84 -8.27 2.93 0.32
N ASP A 85 -8.22 1.78 1.00
CA ASP A 85 -7.16 1.48 1.96
C ASP A 85 -6.01 0.70 1.33
N TYR A 86 -5.90 0.82 0.02
CA TYR A 86 -4.77 0.35 -0.77
C TYR A 86 -4.57 1.20 -2.02
N PHE A 87 -3.36 1.16 -2.53
CA PHE A 87 -2.93 1.74 -3.79
C PHE A 87 -2.54 0.60 -4.74
N PHE A 88 -3.08 0.58 -5.97
CA PHE A 88 -2.89 -0.58 -6.87
C PHE A 88 -1.41 -0.89 -7.14
N ALA A 89 -0.56 0.14 -7.24
CA ALA A 89 0.88 -0.07 -7.48
C ALA A 89 1.61 -0.80 -6.32
N LYS A 90 1.02 -0.89 -5.12
CA LYS A 90 1.60 -1.70 -4.04
C LYS A 90 1.72 -3.18 -4.39
N ASP A 91 0.88 -3.67 -5.31
CA ASP A 91 0.91 -5.07 -5.72
C ASP A 91 2.27 -5.46 -6.27
N GLN A 92 2.88 -4.60 -7.06
CA GLN A 92 4.23 -4.79 -7.58
C GLN A 92 5.27 -4.78 -6.45
N LEU A 93 5.16 -3.87 -5.49
CA LEU A 93 6.05 -3.81 -4.32
C LEU A 93 6.02 -5.14 -3.54
N PHE A 94 4.83 -5.66 -3.25
CA PHE A 94 4.68 -6.92 -2.50
C PHE A 94 5.15 -8.13 -3.32
N ALA A 95 4.90 -8.16 -4.62
CA ALA A 95 5.38 -9.23 -5.48
C ALA A 95 6.91 -9.29 -5.49
N HIS A 96 7.57 -8.17 -5.73
CA HIS A 96 9.03 -8.08 -5.74
C HIS A 96 9.69 -8.35 -4.39
N LEU A 97 8.98 -8.10 -3.28
CA LEU A 97 9.47 -8.42 -1.94
C LEU A 97 9.36 -9.92 -1.62
N ASN A 98 8.35 -10.60 -2.15
CA ASN A 98 7.97 -11.93 -1.66
C ASN A 98 8.22 -13.05 -2.68
N ILE A 99 8.07 -12.81 -3.98
CA ILE A 99 8.27 -13.83 -5.02
C ILE A 99 9.77 -13.95 -5.29
N THR A 100 10.32 -15.14 -5.01
CA THR A 100 11.75 -15.43 -5.15
C THR A 100 12.12 -16.11 -6.47
N SER A 101 11.14 -16.73 -7.16
CA SER A 101 11.33 -17.34 -8.47
C SER A 101 11.31 -16.25 -9.55
N GLU A 102 12.39 -16.15 -10.33
CA GLU A 102 12.50 -15.16 -11.42
C GLU A 102 11.42 -15.37 -12.49
N ASP A 103 11.10 -16.63 -12.81
CA ASP A 103 10.08 -16.96 -13.81
C ASP A 103 8.67 -16.58 -13.34
N GLU A 104 8.36 -16.85 -12.06
CA GLU A 104 7.08 -16.46 -11.45
C GLU A 104 6.95 -14.94 -11.36
N LEU A 105 8.01 -14.25 -10.97
CA LEU A 105 8.04 -12.78 -10.89
C LEU A 105 7.87 -12.16 -12.28
N ALA A 106 8.57 -12.67 -13.29
CA ALA A 106 8.42 -12.19 -14.67
C ALA A 106 7.01 -12.42 -15.22
N MET A 107 6.37 -13.55 -14.86
CA MET A 107 4.96 -13.79 -15.19
C MET A 107 4.04 -12.83 -14.48
N TYR A 108 4.27 -12.58 -13.19
CA TYR A 108 3.49 -11.63 -12.39
C TYR A 108 3.56 -10.22 -12.97
N ASP A 109 4.76 -9.73 -13.30
CA ASP A 109 4.95 -8.39 -13.86
C ASP A 109 4.21 -8.20 -15.18
N ARG A 110 4.20 -9.20 -16.07
CA ARG A 110 3.41 -9.15 -17.31
C ARG A 110 1.91 -9.04 -17.05
N LEU A 111 1.41 -9.77 -16.06
CA LEU A 111 0.00 -9.68 -15.66
C LEU A 111 -0.31 -8.33 -15.05
N TYR A 112 0.54 -7.84 -14.16
CA TYR A 112 0.41 -6.52 -13.54
C TYR A 112 0.37 -5.41 -14.60
N ASP A 113 1.33 -5.38 -15.53
CA ASP A 113 1.40 -4.40 -16.61
C ASP A 113 0.09 -4.38 -17.43
N THR A 114 -0.39 -5.56 -17.82
CA THR A 114 -1.63 -5.70 -18.61
C THR A 114 -2.87 -5.18 -17.86
N LEU A 115 -2.96 -5.46 -16.57
CA LEU A 115 -4.12 -5.10 -15.76
C LEU A 115 -4.08 -3.62 -15.35
N SER A 116 -2.89 -3.10 -15.04
CA SER A 116 -2.70 -1.73 -14.57
C SER A 116 -3.11 -0.66 -15.60
N GLU A 117 -3.03 -0.96 -16.91
CA GLU A 117 -3.50 -0.07 -17.99
C GLU A 117 -4.99 0.29 -17.87
N ARG A 118 -5.77 -0.55 -17.20
CA ARG A 118 -7.23 -0.38 -17.05
C ARG A 118 -7.67 0.06 -15.66
N VAL A 119 -6.71 0.32 -14.78
CA VAL A 119 -6.99 0.80 -13.42
C VAL A 119 -6.90 2.33 -13.40
N LYS A 120 -7.96 2.96 -12.88
CA LYS A 120 -7.94 4.41 -12.71
C LYS A 120 -6.94 4.79 -11.62
N PRO A 121 -5.96 5.67 -11.90
CA PRO A 121 -5.07 6.16 -10.86
C PRO A 121 -5.85 7.03 -9.86
N PRO A 122 -5.44 7.09 -8.59
CA PRO A 122 -6.00 8.01 -7.62
C PRO A 122 -5.63 9.46 -7.97
N ASP A 123 -6.46 10.40 -7.51
CA ASP A 123 -6.18 11.85 -7.62
C ASP A 123 -5.25 12.32 -6.49
N LEU A 124 -5.17 11.56 -5.39
CA LEU A 124 -4.26 11.78 -4.26
C LEU A 124 -3.89 10.44 -3.62
N VAL A 125 -2.62 10.27 -3.30
CA VAL A 125 -2.13 9.19 -2.43
C VAL A 125 -1.79 9.77 -1.06
N ILE A 126 -2.33 9.18 0.00
CA ILE A 126 -1.95 9.46 1.38
C ILE A 126 -1.03 8.33 1.84
N TYR A 127 0.23 8.66 2.10
CA TYR A 127 1.20 7.71 2.64
C TYR A 127 1.31 7.88 4.16
N LEU A 128 0.78 6.90 4.90
CA LEU A 128 0.90 6.86 6.35
C LEU A 128 2.23 6.22 6.75
N ARG A 129 2.98 6.91 7.58
CA ARG A 129 4.26 6.44 8.15
C ARG A 129 4.14 6.26 9.65
N ALA A 130 4.87 5.31 10.18
CA ALA A 130 5.05 5.11 11.61
C ALA A 130 6.39 4.43 11.88
N GLU A 131 6.91 4.66 13.07
CA GLU A 131 8.09 3.98 13.55
C GLU A 131 7.81 2.48 13.83
N MET A 132 8.89 1.70 13.83
CA MET A 132 8.80 0.25 13.88
C MET A 132 8.09 -0.26 15.13
N ASP A 133 8.33 0.37 16.29
CA ASP A 133 7.73 -0.04 17.54
C ASP A 133 6.22 0.27 17.56
N THR A 134 5.82 1.39 16.99
CA THR A 134 4.40 1.75 16.80
C THR A 134 3.69 0.74 15.91
N LEU A 135 4.29 0.35 14.77
CA LEU A 135 3.73 -0.64 13.86
C LEU A 135 3.53 -1.98 14.56
N MET A 136 4.57 -2.49 15.25
CA MET A 136 4.51 -3.76 15.95
C MET A 136 3.48 -3.74 17.08
N ALA A 137 3.38 -2.66 17.84
CA ALA A 137 2.37 -2.49 18.89
C ALA A 137 0.94 -2.52 18.33
N ARG A 138 0.69 -1.82 17.21
CA ARG A 138 -0.61 -1.78 16.54
C ARG A 138 -0.99 -3.13 15.93
N ILE A 139 -0.03 -3.87 15.34
CA ILE A 139 -0.24 -5.24 14.82
C ILE A 139 -0.63 -6.17 15.98
N ALA A 140 0.11 -6.13 17.08
CA ALA A 140 -0.17 -6.95 18.26
C ALA A 140 -1.55 -6.63 18.88
N MET A 141 -1.91 -5.35 18.97
CA MET A 141 -3.21 -4.91 19.50
C MET A 141 -4.38 -5.38 18.63
N ARG A 142 -4.20 -5.43 17.30
CA ARG A 142 -5.22 -5.90 16.36
C ARG A 142 -5.47 -7.41 16.45
N ASP A 143 -4.46 -8.17 16.90
CA ASP A 143 -4.47 -9.61 17.17
C ASP A 143 -5.10 -10.50 16.09
N ARG A 144 -4.79 -10.25 14.82
CA ARG A 144 -5.19 -11.16 13.74
C ARG A 144 -4.40 -12.46 13.79
N THR A 145 -5.08 -13.59 13.73
CA THR A 145 -4.48 -14.93 13.95
C THR A 145 -3.27 -15.17 13.03
N TYR A 146 -3.37 -14.82 11.74
CA TYR A 146 -2.29 -15.00 10.77
C TYR A 146 -1.15 -13.97 10.90
N GLU A 147 -1.36 -12.87 11.65
CA GLU A 147 -0.34 -11.85 11.91
C GLU A 147 0.48 -12.12 13.18
N ARG A 148 0.05 -13.04 14.04
CA ARG A 148 0.74 -13.35 15.31
C ARG A 148 2.17 -13.85 15.11
N GLN A 149 2.45 -14.47 13.96
CA GLN A 149 3.79 -14.97 13.60
C GLN A 149 4.57 -14.00 12.70
N MET A 150 4.05 -12.78 12.53
CA MET A 150 4.68 -11.81 11.64
C MET A 150 6.01 -11.32 12.23
N GLU A 151 7.08 -11.60 11.52
CA GLU A 151 8.43 -11.26 11.95
C GLU A 151 8.69 -9.75 11.81
N ARG A 152 9.32 -9.18 12.83
CA ARG A 152 9.77 -7.79 12.81
C ARG A 152 10.65 -7.48 11.58
N ALA A 153 11.49 -8.44 11.16
CA ALA A 153 12.35 -8.31 9.98
C ALA A 153 11.54 -8.11 8.69
N TYR A 154 10.41 -8.81 8.55
CA TYR A 154 9.52 -8.65 7.41
C TYR A 154 8.88 -7.26 7.37
N ILE A 155 8.39 -6.76 8.51
CA ILE A 155 7.84 -5.41 8.60
C ILE A 155 8.92 -4.34 8.30
N ALA A 156 10.17 -4.57 8.74
CA ALA A 156 11.29 -3.69 8.42
C ALA A 156 11.59 -3.64 6.92
N ALA A 157 11.64 -4.81 6.26
CA ALA A 157 11.82 -4.89 4.82
C ALA A 157 10.68 -4.22 4.05
N LEU A 158 9.44 -4.43 4.49
CA LEU A 158 8.27 -3.79 3.91
C LEU A 158 8.32 -2.26 4.07
N ARG A 159 8.68 -1.75 5.26
CA ARG A 159 8.87 -0.31 5.50
C ARG A 159 9.90 0.28 4.55
N GLN A 160 11.05 -0.38 4.40
CA GLN A 160 12.09 0.06 3.48
C GLN A 160 11.60 0.07 2.01
N ALA A 161 10.83 -0.92 1.60
CA ALA A 161 10.25 -0.99 0.26
C ALA A 161 9.27 0.16 0.00
N TYR A 162 8.42 0.51 0.98
CA TYR A 162 7.53 1.67 0.88
C TYR A 162 8.29 3.01 0.82
N GLU A 163 9.34 3.18 1.62
CA GLU A 163 10.19 4.38 1.56
C GLU A 163 10.83 4.51 0.17
N ALA A 164 11.36 3.42 -0.39
CA ALA A 164 11.94 3.42 -1.73
C ALA A 164 10.89 3.75 -2.81
N LEU A 165 9.68 3.20 -2.69
CA LEU A 165 8.57 3.49 -3.62
C LEU A 165 8.22 4.98 -3.62
N PHE A 166 8.03 5.57 -2.42
CA PHE A 166 7.51 6.93 -2.32
C PHE A 166 8.58 8.03 -2.37
N THR A 167 9.87 7.70 -2.20
CA THR A 167 10.96 8.68 -2.33
C THR A 167 10.99 9.36 -3.71
N ASN A 168 10.70 8.60 -4.77
CA ASN A 168 10.72 9.09 -6.15
C ASN A 168 9.33 9.10 -6.81
N TYR A 169 8.27 9.00 -6.02
CA TYR A 169 6.91 8.91 -6.54
C TYR A 169 6.41 10.27 -7.03
N THR A 170 6.09 10.36 -8.31
CA THR A 170 5.63 11.61 -8.95
C THR A 170 4.36 11.43 -9.80
N ALA A 171 3.84 10.20 -9.91
CA ALA A 171 2.71 9.90 -10.80
C ALA A 171 1.39 10.56 -10.34
N THR A 172 1.24 10.78 -9.03
CA THR A 172 0.06 11.37 -8.41
C THR A 172 0.52 12.25 -7.24
N PRO A 173 -0.18 13.33 -6.87
CA PRO A 173 0.08 14.07 -5.65
C PRO A 173 0.18 13.14 -4.45
N LEU A 174 1.21 13.32 -3.63
CA LEU A 174 1.50 12.51 -2.44
C LEU A 174 1.41 13.36 -1.18
N LEU A 175 0.61 12.92 -0.21
CA LEU A 175 0.54 13.51 1.12
C LEU A 175 1.11 12.52 2.13
N VAL A 176 2.25 12.84 2.72
CA VAL A 176 2.87 12.03 3.78
C VAL A 176 2.36 12.46 5.14
N ILE A 177 1.94 11.48 5.97
CA ILE A 177 1.45 11.71 7.33
C ILE A 177 2.21 10.79 8.29
N GLU A 178 2.96 11.39 9.22
CA GLU A 178 3.57 10.68 10.35
C GLU A 178 2.48 10.39 11.39
N THR A 179 2.37 9.15 11.84
CA THR A 179 1.25 8.72 12.69
C THR A 179 1.66 8.28 14.09
N ASP A 180 2.91 8.51 14.49
CA ASP A 180 3.40 8.08 15.79
C ASP A 180 2.77 8.88 16.94
N GLU A 181 2.63 10.19 16.76
CA GLU A 181 2.10 11.11 17.75
C GLU A 181 0.63 11.52 17.47
N ILE A 182 0.00 10.94 16.45
CA ILE A 182 -1.36 11.27 16.01
C ILE A 182 -2.31 10.14 16.42
N ASP A 183 -3.41 10.48 17.09
CA ASP A 183 -4.51 9.54 17.39
C ASP A 183 -5.82 10.00 16.75
N PHE A 184 -5.91 9.91 15.43
CA PHE A 184 -7.09 10.29 14.66
C PHE A 184 -8.34 9.43 14.97
N VAL A 185 -8.23 8.44 15.86
CA VAL A 185 -9.37 7.64 16.34
C VAL A 185 -10.01 8.26 17.59
N ARG A 186 -9.18 8.74 18.51
CA ARG A 186 -9.63 9.25 19.81
C ARG A 186 -9.60 10.77 19.91
N GLN A 187 -8.79 11.42 19.08
CA GLN A 187 -8.60 12.86 19.06
C GLN A 187 -9.26 13.46 17.80
N PRO A 188 -10.43 14.10 17.93
CA PRO A 188 -11.10 14.73 16.79
C PRO A 188 -10.25 15.78 16.06
N ASP A 189 -9.44 16.54 16.80
CA ASP A 189 -8.58 17.59 16.26
C ASP A 189 -7.51 17.00 15.30
N ASP A 190 -6.97 15.82 15.60
CA ASP A 190 -6.03 15.12 14.73
C ASP A 190 -6.69 14.70 13.41
N LEU A 191 -7.93 14.23 13.47
CA LEU A 191 -8.68 13.89 12.28
C LEU A 191 -9.03 15.12 11.44
N ASP A 192 -9.38 16.23 12.10
CA ASP A 192 -9.69 17.50 11.45
C ASP A 192 -8.44 18.07 10.75
N ASP A 193 -7.25 17.99 11.36
CA ASP A 193 -5.99 18.37 10.73
C ASP A 193 -5.71 17.51 9.48
N ILE A 194 -5.85 16.19 9.59
CA ILE A 194 -5.69 15.30 8.44
C ILE A 194 -6.67 15.66 7.31
N GLU A 195 -7.95 15.89 7.62
CA GLU A 195 -8.96 16.29 6.63
C GLU A 195 -8.55 17.58 5.93
N ASN A 196 -8.12 18.58 6.68
CA ASN A 196 -7.71 19.88 6.13
C ASN A 196 -6.50 19.74 5.20
N ARG A 197 -5.51 18.93 5.58
CA ARG A 197 -4.34 18.64 4.74
C ARG A 197 -4.73 17.90 3.46
N VAL A 198 -5.64 16.94 3.53
CA VAL A 198 -6.16 16.20 2.36
C VAL A 198 -6.90 17.15 1.41
N ARG A 199 -7.77 18.03 1.94
CA ARG A 199 -8.48 19.02 1.13
C ARG A 199 -7.53 20.02 0.47
N ALA A 200 -6.51 20.48 1.18
CA ALA A 200 -5.48 21.35 0.64
C ALA A 200 -4.66 20.67 -0.48
N ALA A 201 -4.30 19.40 -0.30
CA ALA A 201 -3.58 18.63 -1.32
C ALA A 201 -4.42 18.45 -2.59
N LEU A 202 -5.72 18.12 -2.45
CA LEU A 202 -6.65 17.98 -3.59
C LEU A 202 -6.90 19.31 -4.30
N ALA A 203 -6.89 20.44 -3.58
CA ALA A 203 -7.05 21.77 -4.19
C ALA A 203 -5.81 22.24 -4.97
N GLY A 204 -4.75 21.43 -5.03
CA GLY A 204 -3.51 21.76 -5.74
C GLY A 204 -2.67 22.83 -5.02
N VAL A 205 -2.95 23.08 -3.74
CA VAL A 205 -2.09 23.92 -2.90
C VAL A 205 -0.82 23.13 -2.62
N ARG A 206 0.15 23.22 -3.56
CA ARG A 206 1.49 22.66 -3.38
C ARG A 206 2.09 23.25 -2.10
N GLN A 207 2.46 22.43 -1.15
CA GLN A 207 3.51 22.82 -0.22
C GLN A 207 4.71 23.28 -1.08
N PRO A 208 5.39 24.40 -0.74
CA PRO A 208 6.51 24.88 -1.55
C PRO A 208 7.58 23.80 -1.57
N THR A 209 7.65 23.08 -2.68
CA THR A 209 8.77 22.22 -3.00
C THR A 209 9.95 23.11 -3.36
N LEU A 210 11.14 22.79 -2.88
CA LEU A 210 12.42 23.37 -3.30
C LEU A 210 12.48 23.45 -4.85
N PRO A 211 13.24 24.42 -5.42
CA PRO A 211 13.11 24.87 -6.81
C PRO A 211 13.19 23.75 -7.84
N ASP A 212 12.34 23.85 -8.86
CA ASP A 212 12.24 22.95 -10.00
C ASP A 212 13.61 22.71 -10.66
N ILE A 213 14.18 21.54 -10.38
CA ILE A 213 15.16 20.96 -11.27
C ILE A 213 14.35 20.23 -12.33
N VAL A 214 14.42 20.70 -13.58
CA VAL A 214 13.81 20.09 -14.76
C VAL A 214 14.19 18.61 -14.80
N ALA A 215 13.30 17.74 -14.38
CA ALA A 215 13.50 16.31 -14.50
C ALA A 215 12.93 15.86 -15.84
N SER A 216 13.82 15.52 -16.77
CA SER A 216 13.52 14.63 -17.88
C SER A 216 12.88 13.35 -17.33
N VAL A 217 11.86 12.82 -18.02
CA VAL A 217 11.16 11.58 -17.69
C VAL A 217 12.18 10.54 -17.24
N PRO A 218 12.14 10.08 -15.99
CA PRO A 218 13.09 9.06 -15.54
C PRO A 218 12.77 7.74 -16.24
N PRO A 219 13.78 6.97 -16.62
CA PRO A 219 13.58 5.59 -17.04
C PRO A 219 12.92 4.80 -15.91
N ARG A 220 12.12 3.79 -16.27
CA ARG A 220 11.50 2.84 -15.31
C ARG A 220 12.50 2.50 -14.21
N PRO A 221 12.11 2.53 -12.93
CA PRO A 221 13.02 2.14 -11.89
C PRO A 221 13.50 0.71 -12.15
N ALA A 222 14.79 0.57 -12.44
CA ALA A 222 15.44 -0.72 -12.44
C ALA A 222 15.53 -1.17 -10.98
N TRP A 223 14.64 -2.08 -10.59
CA TRP A 223 14.71 -2.74 -9.29
C TRP A 223 15.98 -3.58 -9.26
N THR A 224 17.05 -2.99 -8.75
CA THR A 224 18.27 -3.74 -8.49
C THR A 224 17.97 -4.64 -7.29
N LEU A 225 17.97 -5.95 -7.53
CA LEU A 225 17.88 -6.97 -6.50
C LEU A 225 18.90 -6.67 -5.40
N VAL A 226 18.44 -6.25 -4.26
CA VAL A 226 19.24 -6.38 -3.03
C VAL A 226 19.16 -7.87 -2.71
N SER A 227 20.25 -8.58 -3.01
CA SER A 227 20.38 -10.00 -2.72
C SER A 227 20.05 -10.26 -1.26
N ALA A 228 19.02 -11.06 -1.01
CA ALA A 228 18.76 -11.59 0.31
C ALA A 228 20.01 -12.36 0.77
N PRO A 229 20.41 -12.29 2.05
CA PRO A 229 21.51 -13.08 2.54
C PRO A 229 21.22 -14.56 2.31
N THR A 230 22.15 -15.26 1.65
CA THR A 230 22.08 -16.69 1.38
C THR A 230 21.99 -17.43 2.72
N PRO A 231 21.00 -18.30 2.94
CA PRO A 231 21.00 -19.15 4.13
C PRO A 231 22.19 -20.11 4.06
N GLU A 232 22.96 -20.21 5.14
CA GLU A 232 24.02 -21.19 5.27
C GLU A 232 23.48 -22.61 5.10
N PRO A 233 24.21 -23.50 4.41
CA PRO A 233 23.77 -24.89 4.24
C PRO A 233 23.76 -25.61 5.57
N VAL A 234 22.59 -26.05 6.01
CA VAL A 234 22.46 -26.95 7.17
C VAL A 234 23.04 -28.30 6.76
N SER A 235 24.18 -28.66 7.32
CA SER A 235 24.78 -29.97 7.13
C SER A 235 23.97 -31.02 7.89
N TYR A 236 23.22 -31.84 7.18
CA TYR A 236 22.67 -33.05 7.72
C TYR A 236 23.79 -34.09 7.85
N THR A 237 24.36 -34.23 9.04
CA THR A 237 25.13 -35.44 9.39
C THR A 237 24.13 -36.51 9.82
N HIS A 238 24.16 -37.60 9.10
CA HIS A 238 23.43 -38.82 9.41
C HIS A 238 23.79 -39.36 10.80
N LEU A 239 22.79 -39.75 11.60
CA LEU A 239 22.76 -40.96 12.40
C LEU A 239 21.33 -41.49 12.43
#